data_ac20df64985db413803fb4eeab73bb14
#
_entry.id   ac20df64985db413803fb4eeab73bb14
#
_cell.length_a   1.000
_cell.length_b   1.000
_cell.length_c   1.000
_cell.angle_alpha   90.00
_cell.angle_beta   90.00
_cell.angle_gamma   90.00
#
_symmetry.space_group_name_H-M   'P 1'
#
loop_
_entity.id
_entity.type
_entity.pdbx_description
1 polymer ?
#
loop_
_entity_poly.entity_id
_entity_poly.type
_entity_poly.pdbx_seq_one_letter_code
_entity_poly.pdbx_strand_id
1 'polypeptide(L)'
;MPDSSDTGDGDSKRGLWTAIRRFFDEEGDTSLRAQIEEAIAEHEDEQGDGDEPAGDGDLSPVELTMLRNLLHFSDHDADDVAIPRGEIVAVDAAASWDELVAQFAEHGHSRMPVFRETLDQVIGMVHIKDVFPFLAAAKPPPRDWTTLMRQPLYVPQARGALDVLADMRARRIHLAIVVDEFSGTDGIITIEDLVEEIVGNIEDEHDDAPVELVVPIGEGMWDADARAELDDVAEIVGDSRIAEVEEAVDTLGGLAFVLAEQVPQPGAMLHHPSGWCIEVTEGDETHVTRLRLHRPAPKETPQGE
;
A
#
# COMPACT_ATOMS: atom_id res chain seq x y z
N MET A 1 36.22 -15.25 -50.41
CA MET A 1 35.53 -16.28 -49.61
C MET A 1 34.94 -15.61 -48.40
N PRO A 2 33.67 -15.83 -48.19
CA PRO A 2 32.89 -15.21 -47.10
C PRO A 2 32.99 -16.10 -45.87
N ASP A 3 32.77 -15.59 -44.71
CA ASP A 3 31.90 -16.34 -43.80
C ASP A 3 31.15 -15.43 -42.84
N SER A 4 29.91 -15.61 -42.96
CA SER A 4 28.79 -15.11 -42.16
C SER A 4 28.73 -15.86 -40.85
N SER A 5 28.38 -15.16 -39.79
CA SER A 5 27.53 -15.71 -38.71
C SER A 5 26.76 -14.61 -38.03
N ASP A 6 25.71 -14.25 -38.70
CA ASP A 6 24.50 -13.74 -38.09
C ASP A 6 23.71 -14.97 -37.63
N THR A 7 23.41 -15.05 -36.33
CA THR A 7 22.24 -15.77 -35.78
C THR A 7 22.24 -15.65 -34.25
N GLY A 8 21.21 -15.07 -33.71
CA GLY A 8 20.88 -15.27 -32.30
C GLY A 8 20.12 -14.14 -31.59
N ASP A 9 19.22 -13.43 -32.28
CA ASP A 9 18.39 -12.46 -31.55
C ASP A 9 16.91 -12.45 -32.03
N GLY A 10 16.36 -13.64 -32.22
CA GLY A 10 15.01 -13.77 -32.80
C GLY A 10 14.09 -14.78 -32.14
N ASP A 11 14.57 -15.59 -31.22
CA ASP A 11 13.79 -16.76 -30.80
C ASP A 11 13.00 -16.58 -29.47
N SER A 12 13.45 -15.74 -28.52
CA SER A 12 12.75 -15.60 -27.25
C SER A 12 11.49 -14.73 -27.35
N LYS A 13 11.51 -13.68 -28.18
CA LYS A 13 10.29 -12.89 -28.47
C LYS A 13 9.20 -13.66 -29.20
N ARG A 14 9.56 -14.80 -29.79
CA ARG A 14 8.60 -15.72 -30.43
C ARG A 14 7.88 -16.61 -29.43
N GLY A 15 8.44 -16.90 -28.27
CA GLY A 15 7.86 -17.77 -27.25
C GLY A 15 6.57 -17.21 -26.69
N LEU A 16 6.62 -16.02 -26.11
CA LEU A 16 5.45 -15.35 -25.53
C LEU A 16 4.36 -15.05 -26.57
N TRP A 17 4.74 -14.51 -27.73
CA TRP A 17 3.79 -14.27 -28.83
C TRP A 17 3.23 -15.56 -29.45
N THR A 18 3.95 -16.66 -29.34
CA THR A 18 3.49 -17.97 -29.83
C THR A 18 2.56 -18.61 -28.80
N ALA A 19 2.81 -18.45 -27.51
CA ALA A 19 1.90 -18.85 -26.44
C ALA A 19 0.58 -18.08 -26.53
N ILE A 20 0.64 -16.75 -26.57
CA ILE A 20 -0.53 -15.88 -26.74
C ILE A 20 -1.31 -16.25 -28.02
N ARG A 21 -0.62 -16.56 -29.14
CA ARG A 21 -1.28 -16.93 -30.39
C ARG A 21 -1.88 -18.32 -30.36
N ARG A 22 -1.36 -19.23 -29.55
CA ARG A 22 -1.86 -20.60 -29.37
C ARG A 22 -3.14 -20.59 -28.53
N PHE A 23 -3.26 -19.65 -27.57
CA PHE A 23 -4.47 -19.41 -26.79
C PHE A 23 -5.62 -18.81 -27.63
N PHE A 24 -5.32 -18.02 -28.65
CA PHE A 24 -6.34 -17.44 -29.53
C PHE A 24 -6.95 -18.44 -30.53
N ASP A 25 -6.36 -19.62 -30.72
CA ASP A 25 -6.81 -20.61 -31.69
C ASP A 25 -7.67 -21.76 -31.07
N GLU A 26 -7.80 -21.84 -29.74
CA GLU A 26 -8.72 -22.75 -29.07
C GLU A 26 -10.02 -22.03 -28.72
N GLU A 27 -11.10 -22.40 -29.40
CA GLU A 27 -12.48 -21.96 -29.17
C GLU A 27 -12.93 -22.28 -27.71
N GLY A 28 -12.67 -21.39 -26.78
CA GLY A 28 -13.19 -21.38 -25.41
C GLY A 28 -13.70 -19.99 -25.06
N ASP A 29 -14.90 -19.91 -24.57
CA ASP A 29 -15.68 -18.71 -24.19
C ASP A 29 -15.05 -17.96 -22.97
N THR A 30 -13.73 -17.99 -22.83
CA THR A 30 -12.99 -17.31 -21.77
C THR A 30 -12.60 -15.89 -22.23
N SER A 31 -12.94 -14.89 -21.43
CA SER A 31 -12.58 -13.51 -21.74
C SER A 31 -11.05 -13.34 -21.80
N LEU A 32 -10.55 -12.41 -22.64
CA LEU A 32 -9.12 -12.08 -22.70
C LEU A 32 -8.53 -11.79 -21.31
N ARG A 33 -9.32 -11.16 -20.45
CA ARG A 33 -8.95 -10.88 -19.06
C ARG A 33 -8.65 -12.16 -18.28
N ALA A 34 -9.57 -13.12 -18.29
CA ALA A 34 -9.37 -14.41 -17.60
C ALA A 34 -8.15 -15.17 -18.12
N GLN A 35 -7.87 -15.08 -19.42
CA GLN A 35 -6.66 -15.67 -20.01
C GLN A 35 -5.36 -14.98 -19.52
N ILE A 36 -5.39 -13.67 -19.31
CA ILE A 36 -4.24 -12.94 -18.77
C ILE A 36 -4.05 -13.28 -17.30
N GLU A 37 -5.12 -13.32 -16.51
CA GLU A 37 -5.10 -13.71 -15.09
C GLU A 37 -4.56 -15.15 -14.92
N GLU A 38 -5.01 -16.08 -15.75
CA GLU A 38 -4.52 -17.47 -15.76
C GLU A 38 -3.02 -17.55 -16.12
N ALA A 39 -2.61 -16.80 -17.14
CA ALA A 39 -1.19 -16.76 -17.54
C ALA A 39 -0.27 -16.15 -16.49
N ILE A 40 -0.76 -15.15 -15.73
CA ILE A 40 -0.02 -14.57 -14.60
C ILE A 40 0.12 -15.60 -13.48
N ALA A 41 -0.98 -16.29 -13.12
CA ALA A 41 -0.98 -17.30 -12.06
C ALA A 41 -0.07 -18.49 -12.40
N GLU A 42 -0.14 -19.00 -13.65
CA GLU A 42 0.76 -20.10 -14.10
C GLU A 42 2.24 -19.70 -14.02
N HIS A 43 2.55 -18.45 -14.36
CA HIS A 43 3.95 -17.97 -14.34
C HIS A 43 4.50 -17.83 -12.90
N GLU A 44 3.66 -17.48 -11.94
CA GLU A 44 4.01 -17.42 -10.52
C GLU A 44 4.27 -18.81 -9.93
N ASP A 45 3.42 -19.79 -10.28
CA ASP A 45 3.59 -21.18 -9.85
C ASP A 45 4.87 -21.81 -10.40
N GLU A 46 5.30 -21.42 -11.63
CA GLU A 46 6.53 -21.93 -12.25
C GLU A 46 7.81 -21.29 -11.68
N GLN A 47 7.74 -20.07 -11.18
CA GLN A 47 8.91 -19.37 -10.62
C GLN A 47 9.23 -19.78 -9.18
N GLY A 48 8.39 -20.56 -8.50
CA GLY A 48 8.57 -21.10 -7.13
C GLY A 48 9.82 -20.60 -6.40
N ASP A 49 9.78 -20.21 -5.18
CA ASP A 49 10.82 -19.75 -4.20
C ASP A 49 12.31 -19.71 -4.60
N GLY A 50 12.62 -19.60 -5.88
CA GLY A 50 13.97 -19.57 -6.44
C GLY A 50 14.36 -18.17 -6.87
N ASP A 51 15.32 -17.59 -6.17
CA ASP A 51 16.05 -16.33 -6.46
C ASP A 51 16.84 -16.41 -7.79
N GLU A 52 16.21 -16.97 -8.85
CA GLU A 52 16.79 -16.97 -10.18
C GLU A 52 16.37 -15.71 -10.94
N PRO A 53 17.33 -14.94 -11.48
CA PRO A 53 16.99 -13.76 -12.26
C PRO A 53 16.12 -14.15 -13.46
N ALA A 54 15.01 -13.43 -13.65
CA ALA A 54 14.11 -13.62 -14.78
C ALA A 54 14.89 -13.75 -16.09
N GLY A 55 14.55 -14.77 -16.89
CA GLY A 55 15.21 -15.02 -18.19
C GLY A 55 15.07 -13.80 -19.12
N ASP A 56 16.03 -13.61 -20.03
CA ASP A 56 16.05 -12.47 -20.96
C ASP A 56 14.79 -12.51 -21.86
N GLY A 57 13.69 -11.88 -21.41
CA GLY A 57 12.38 -11.81 -22.10
C GLY A 57 11.17 -12.16 -21.25
N ASP A 58 11.34 -12.61 -20.01
CA ASP A 58 10.26 -12.84 -19.07
C ASP A 58 9.91 -11.54 -18.30
N LEU A 59 8.68 -11.48 -17.78
CA LEU A 59 8.25 -10.34 -16.96
C LEU A 59 8.92 -10.42 -15.59
N SER A 60 9.41 -9.29 -15.12
CA SER A 60 9.90 -9.18 -13.75
C SER A 60 8.74 -9.30 -12.75
N PRO A 61 9.01 -9.68 -11.49
CA PRO A 61 7.98 -9.72 -10.44
C PRO A 61 7.22 -8.39 -10.30
N VAL A 62 7.91 -7.26 -10.44
CA VAL A 62 7.31 -5.92 -10.41
C VAL A 62 6.35 -5.71 -11.58
N GLU A 63 6.71 -6.12 -12.80
CA GLU A 63 5.84 -6.02 -13.97
C GLU A 63 4.60 -6.91 -13.84
N LEU A 64 4.73 -8.11 -13.28
CA LEU A 64 3.61 -9.01 -12.98
C LEU A 64 2.66 -8.39 -11.95
N THR A 65 3.20 -7.86 -10.87
CA THR A 65 2.41 -7.16 -9.83
C THR A 65 1.66 -5.97 -10.41
N MET A 66 2.31 -5.13 -11.21
CA MET A 66 1.65 -4.00 -11.88
C MET A 66 0.53 -4.46 -12.82
N LEU A 67 0.72 -5.55 -13.56
CA LEU A 67 -0.32 -6.10 -14.44
C LEU A 67 -1.51 -6.60 -13.64
N ARG A 68 -1.28 -7.32 -12.56
CA ARG A 68 -2.35 -7.78 -11.65
C ARG A 68 -3.10 -6.60 -11.05
N ASN A 69 -2.38 -5.63 -10.50
CA ASN A 69 -2.97 -4.42 -9.92
C ASN A 69 -3.81 -3.66 -10.96
N LEU A 70 -3.33 -3.54 -12.21
CA LEU A 70 -4.07 -2.89 -13.29
C LEU A 70 -5.39 -3.63 -13.61
N LEU A 71 -5.36 -4.96 -13.64
CA LEU A 71 -6.57 -5.76 -13.84
C LEU A 71 -7.55 -5.55 -12.68
N HIS A 72 -7.07 -5.59 -11.45
CA HIS A 72 -7.89 -5.36 -10.25
C HIS A 72 -8.46 -3.94 -10.22
N PHE A 73 -7.62 -2.93 -10.46
CA PHE A 73 -8.00 -1.53 -10.53
C PHE A 73 -9.08 -1.24 -11.58
N SER A 74 -9.17 -2.06 -12.64
CA SER A 74 -10.21 -1.91 -13.66
C SER A 74 -11.62 -2.22 -13.17
N ASP A 75 -11.76 -2.90 -12.02
CA ASP A 75 -13.04 -3.23 -11.39
C ASP A 75 -13.45 -2.20 -10.32
N HIS A 76 -12.51 -1.36 -9.89
CA HIS A 76 -12.76 -0.34 -8.88
C HIS A 76 -13.55 0.84 -9.46
N ASP A 77 -14.40 1.40 -8.63
CA ASP A 77 -15.03 2.69 -8.88
C ASP A 77 -14.39 3.82 -8.04
N ALA A 78 -14.95 5.02 -8.16
CA ALA A 78 -14.42 6.20 -7.47
C ALA A 78 -14.55 6.09 -5.95
N ASP A 79 -15.54 5.36 -5.44
CA ASP A 79 -15.77 5.15 -4.01
C ASP A 79 -14.70 4.23 -3.40
N ASP A 80 -14.31 3.19 -4.16
CA ASP A 80 -13.31 2.20 -3.71
C ASP A 80 -11.92 2.83 -3.47
N VAL A 81 -11.58 3.90 -4.22
CA VAL A 81 -10.25 4.52 -4.20
C VAL A 81 -10.23 5.92 -3.56
N ALA A 82 -11.37 6.37 -3.06
CA ALA A 82 -11.48 7.71 -2.48
C ALA A 82 -10.94 7.75 -1.05
N ILE A 83 -10.20 8.81 -0.73
CA ILE A 83 -9.97 9.21 0.66
C ILE A 83 -11.34 9.62 1.23
N PRO A 84 -11.82 8.95 2.29
CA PRO A 84 -13.18 9.15 2.80
C PRO A 84 -13.36 10.55 3.41
N ARG A 85 -14.59 11.04 3.39
CA ARG A 85 -14.98 12.37 3.87
C ARG A 85 -14.38 12.74 5.24
N GLY A 86 -14.32 11.79 6.17
CA GLY A 86 -13.83 12.05 7.53
C GLY A 86 -12.32 12.38 7.60
N GLU A 87 -11.58 12.06 6.54
CA GLU A 87 -10.13 12.26 6.45
C GLU A 87 -9.75 13.43 5.55
N ILE A 88 -10.74 14.11 4.93
CA ILE A 88 -10.48 15.24 4.03
C ILE A 88 -9.95 16.43 4.83
N VAL A 89 -8.72 16.82 4.54
CA VAL A 89 -8.18 18.11 4.97
C VAL A 89 -8.59 19.19 3.97
N ALA A 90 -9.43 20.12 4.39
CA ALA A 90 -9.99 21.17 3.55
C ALA A 90 -9.95 22.52 4.25
N VAL A 91 -10.04 23.61 3.51
CA VAL A 91 -10.01 24.98 4.04
C VAL A 91 -11.34 25.69 3.78
N ASP A 92 -11.85 26.42 4.81
CA ASP A 92 -13.02 27.28 4.64
C ASP A 92 -12.69 28.49 3.75
N ALA A 93 -13.56 28.81 2.80
CA ALA A 93 -13.42 30.00 1.96
C ALA A 93 -13.41 31.32 2.74
N ALA A 94 -13.98 31.33 3.96
CA ALA A 94 -13.96 32.47 4.87
C ALA A 94 -12.67 32.58 5.71
N ALA A 95 -11.79 31.57 5.66
CA ALA A 95 -10.51 31.59 6.37
C ALA A 95 -9.63 32.77 5.94
N SER A 96 -8.90 33.32 6.87
CA SER A 96 -7.89 34.34 6.60
C SER A 96 -6.70 33.77 5.82
N TRP A 97 -5.89 34.65 5.25
CA TRP A 97 -4.64 34.25 4.59
C TRP A 97 -3.69 33.48 5.52
N ASP A 98 -3.56 33.93 6.76
CA ASP A 98 -2.66 33.30 7.73
C ASP A 98 -3.15 31.90 8.13
N GLU A 99 -4.46 31.71 8.26
CA GLU A 99 -5.06 30.40 8.51
C GLU A 99 -4.84 29.45 7.31
N LEU A 100 -5.02 29.93 6.06
CA LEU A 100 -4.71 29.15 4.87
C LEU A 100 -3.26 28.68 4.88
N VAL A 101 -2.32 29.58 5.16
CA VAL A 101 -0.88 29.27 5.22
C VAL A 101 -0.58 28.26 6.33
N ALA A 102 -1.20 28.44 7.51
CA ALA A 102 -1.04 27.54 8.63
C ALA A 102 -1.52 26.12 8.28
N GLN A 103 -2.66 25.97 7.60
CA GLN A 103 -3.18 24.66 7.16
C GLN A 103 -2.18 23.95 6.22
N PHE A 104 -1.58 24.66 5.26
CA PHE A 104 -0.54 24.07 4.41
C PHE A 104 0.71 23.65 5.20
N ALA A 105 1.09 24.43 6.20
CA ALA A 105 2.27 24.14 7.01
C ALA A 105 2.04 22.95 7.97
N GLU A 106 0.83 22.81 8.50
CA GLU A 106 0.45 21.76 9.43
C GLU A 106 0.31 20.41 8.75
N HIS A 107 -0.39 20.38 7.60
CA HIS A 107 -0.73 19.11 6.94
C HIS A 107 0.22 18.70 5.83
N GLY A 108 1.06 19.59 5.30
CA GLY A 108 2.05 19.29 4.24
C GLY A 108 1.46 18.97 2.87
N HIS A 109 0.16 19.09 2.67
CA HIS A 109 -0.48 18.76 1.40
C HIS A 109 -0.14 19.76 0.29
N SER A 110 -0.06 19.29 -0.95
CA SER A 110 0.13 20.16 -2.12
C SER A 110 -1.14 20.88 -2.54
N ARG A 111 -2.30 20.28 -2.29
CA ARG A 111 -3.63 20.75 -2.70
C ARG A 111 -4.63 20.51 -1.58
N MET A 112 -5.53 21.45 -1.39
CA MET A 112 -6.63 21.31 -0.44
C MET A 112 -7.94 21.74 -1.10
N PRO A 113 -9.05 20.98 -0.91
CA PRO A 113 -10.38 21.44 -1.23
C PRO A 113 -10.72 22.73 -0.49
N VAL A 114 -11.50 23.60 -1.13
CA VAL A 114 -12.03 24.82 -0.52
C VAL A 114 -13.54 24.68 -0.45
N PHE A 115 -14.09 24.78 0.74
CA PHE A 115 -15.52 24.65 0.97
C PHE A 115 -16.15 25.95 1.50
N ARG A 116 -17.48 26.02 1.43
CA ARG A 116 -18.28 27.08 2.03
C ARG A 116 -19.30 26.47 2.95
N GLU A 117 -19.36 26.93 4.20
CA GLU A 117 -20.26 26.47 5.26
C GLU A 117 -20.06 25.00 5.65
N THR A 118 -20.15 24.07 4.72
CA THR A 118 -19.95 22.63 4.93
C THR A 118 -19.15 22.00 3.82
N LEU A 119 -18.53 20.85 4.07
CA LEU A 119 -17.80 20.07 3.06
C LEU A 119 -18.68 19.65 1.87
N ASP A 120 -20.02 19.64 2.00
CA ASP A 120 -20.90 19.35 0.87
C ASP A 120 -20.90 20.48 -0.17
N GLN A 121 -20.39 21.65 0.18
CA GLN A 121 -20.25 22.79 -0.71
C GLN A 121 -18.77 23.05 -1.03
N VAL A 122 -18.08 22.08 -1.60
CA VAL A 122 -16.75 22.33 -2.16
C VAL A 122 -16.89 23.23 -3.38
N ILE A 123 -16.26 24.41 -3.33
CA ILE A 123 -16.37 25.46 -4.37
C ILE A 123 -15.12 25.57 -5.24
N GLY A 124 -14.04 24.91 -4.84
CA GLY A 124 -12.76 24.95 -5.55
C GLY A 124 -11.69 24.13 -4.82
N MET A 125 -10.48 24.27 -5.29
CA MET A 125 -9.27 23.80 -4.61
C MET A 125 -8.19 24.86 -4.65
N VAL A 126 -7.32 24.92 -3.66
CA VAL A 126 -6.13 25.76 -3.63
C VAL A 126 -4.87 24.91 -3.69
N HIS A 127 -3.85 25.38 -4.43
CA HIS A 127 -2.58 24.69 -4.55
C HIS A 127 -1.48 25.49 -3.89
N ILE A 128 -0.62 24.86 -3.08
CA ILE A 128 0.50 25.52 -2.39
C ILE A 128 1.39 26.33 -3.34
N LYS A 129 1.60 25.89 -4.58
CA LYS A 129 2.39 26.63 -5.59
C LYS A 129 1.82 27.99 -5.97
N ASP A 130 0.51 28.21 -5.75
CA ASP A 130 -0.13 29.50 -6.04
C ASP A 130 -0.03 30.43 -4.82
N VAL A 131 0.13 29.89 -3.62
CA VAL A 131 0.37 30.59 -2.34
C VAL A 131 1.86 30.94 -2.15
N PHE A 132 2.73 29.98 -2.45
CA PHE A 132 4.19 30.09 -2.22
C PHE A 132 4.87 31.35 -2.78
N PRO A 133 4.51 31.90 -3.98
CA PRO A 133 5.11 33.11 -4.50
C PRO A 133 4.89 34.36 -3.63
N PHE A 134 3.80 34.40 -2.87
CA PHE A 134 3.53 35.50 -1.93
C PHE A 134 4.42 35.38 -0.68
N LEU A 135 4.64 34.17 -0.19
CA LEU A 135 5.48 33.89 0.97
C LEU A 135 6.97 34.13 0.63
N ALA A 136 7.45 33.52 -0.48
CA ALA A 136 8.85 33.57 -0.86
C ALA A 136 9.32 34.99 -1.25
N ALA A 137 8.46 35.79 -1.88
CA ALA A 137 8.80 37.14 -2.29
C ALA A 137 8.39 38.23 -1.27
N ALA A 138 7.91 37.83 -0.08
CA ALA A 138 7.35 38.73 0.92
C ALA A 138 6.35 39.76 0.33
N LYS A 139 5.57 39.32 -0.67
CA LYS A 139 4.55 40.14 -1.29
C LYS A 139 3.32 40.17 -0.40
N PRO A 140 2.58 41.29 -0.33
CA PRO A 140 1.30 41.31 0.36
C PRO A 140 0.35 40.26 -0.26
N PRO A 141 -0.38 39.51 0.56
CA PRO A 141 -1.37 38.55 0.04
C PRO A 141 -2.45 39.26 -0.76
N PRO A 142 -3.15 38.53 -1.65
CA PRO A 142 -4.31 39.09 -2.32
C PRO A 142 -5.38 39.48 -1.29
N ARG A 143 -6.17 40.52 -1.56
CA ARG A 143 -7.26 40.94 -0.67
C ARG A 143 -8.28 39.84 -0.44
N ASP A 144 -8.44 39.00 -1.45
CA ASP A 144 -9.29 37.81 -1.45
C ASP A 144 -8.46 36.67 -2.03
N TRP A 145 -8.00 35.75 -1.17
CA TRP A 145 -7.18 34.62 -1.59
C TRP A 145 -7.98 33.58 -2.37
N THR A 146 -9.32 33.60 -2.29
CA THR A 146 -10.16 32.66 -3.05
C THR A 146 -10.02 32.86 -4.56
N THR A 147 -9.49 34.00 -5.01
CA THR A 147 -9.12 34.26 -6.41
C THR A 147 -7.99 33.34 -6.92
N LEU A 148 -7.25 32.70 -6.03
CA LEU A 148 -6.22 31.71 -6.38
C LEU A 148 -6.79 30.30 -6.58
N MET A 149 -8.07 30.09 -6.25
CA MET A 149 -8.71 28.78 -6.39
C MET A 149 -8.75 28.32 -7.84
N ARG A 150 -8.66 27.01 -7.99
CA ARG A 150 -8.86 26.27 -9.22
C ARG A 150 -10.08 25.38 -9.10
N GLN A 151 -10.64 24.95 -10.22
CA GLN A 151 -11.76 24.01 -10.21
C GLN A 151 -11.23 22.59 -10.11
N PRO A 152 -11.70 21.77 -9.14
CA PRO A 152 -11.46 20.34 -9.10
C PRO A 152 -12.32 19.63 -10.16
N LEU A 153 -12.08 18.34 -10.36
CA LEU A 153 -13.00 17.47 -11.07
C LEU A 153 -14.07 16.98 -10.08
N TYR A 154 -15.34 16.93 -10.49
CA TYR A 154 -16.39 16.29 -9.70
C TYR A 154 -16.77 14.99 -10.40
N VAL A 155 -16.81 13.91 -9.64
CA VAL A 155 -17.12 12.55 -10.12
C VAL A 155 -18.14 11.87 -9.21
N PRO A 156 -19.11 11.14 -9.75
CA PRO A 156 -20.00 10.32 -8.92
C PRO A 156 -19.25 9.09 -8.38
N GLN A 157 -19.68 8.56 -7.24
CA GLN A 157 -19.13 7.38 -6.57
C GLN A 157 -18.95 6.19 -7.53
N ALA A 158 -20.00 5.85 -8.28
CA ALA A 158 -20.01 4.72 -9.22
C ALA A 158 -19.26 4.97 -10.54
N ARG A 159 -18.41 6.00 -10.63
CA ARG A 159 -17.57 6.24 -11.82
C ARG A 159 -16.36 5.33 -11.77
N GLY A 160 -16.15 4.51 -12.79
CA GLY A 160 -14.97 3.63 -12.85
C GLY A 160 -13.66 4.38 -12.64
N ALA A 161 -12.78 3.86 -11.78
CA ALA A 161 -11.52 4.50 -11.39
C ALA A 161 -10.59 4.77 -12.59
N LEU A 162 -10.52 3.86 -13.57
CA LEU A 162 -9.79 4.08 -14.83
C LEU A 162 -10.33 5.27 -15.63
N ASP A 163 -11.65 5.47 -15.66
CA ASP A 163 -12.26 6.62 -16.33
C ASP A 163 -11.93 7.92 -15.60
N VAL A 164 -11.93 7.89 -14.25
CA VAL A 164 -11.52 9.02 -13.42
C VAL A 164 -10.08 9.41 -13.73
N LEU A 165 -9.16 8.45 -13.76
CA LEU A 165 -7.75 8.65 -14.10
C LEU A 165 -7.61 9.26 -15.51
N ALA A 166 -8.36 8.74 -16.48
CA ALA A 166 -8.34 9.25 -17.85
C ALA A 166 -8.83 10.72 -17.93
N ASP A 167 -9.94 11.03 -17.24
CA ASP A 167 -10.50 12.38 -17.17
C ASP A 167 -9.53 13.35 -16.48
N MET A 168 -8.92 12.97 -15.35
CA MET A 168 -7.93 13.78 -14.61
C MET A 168 -6.71 14.09 -15.50
N ARG A 169 -6.18 13.10 -16.20
CA ARG A 169 -5.05 13.28 -17.14
C ARG A 169 -5.42 14.18 -18.31
N ALA A 170 -6.57 13.96 -18.95
CA ALA A 170 -7.01 14.74 -20.10
C ALA A 170 -7.20 16.22 -19.75
N ARG A 171 -7.73 16.49 -18.56
CA ARG A 171 -7.99 17.86 -18.07
C ARG A 171 -6.82 18.46 -17.30
N ARG A 172 -5.78 17.68 -17.01
CA ARG A 172 -4.63 18.07 -16.16
C ARG A 172 -5.07 18.55 -14.77
N ILE A 173 -6.04 17.86 -14.21
CA ILE A 173 -6.56 18.07 -12.86
C ILE A 173 -6.02 16.94 -11.98
N HIS A 174 -5.49 17.26 -10.81
CA HIS A 174 -4.84 16.32 -9.89
C HIS A 174 -5.64 16.10 -8.60
N LEU A 175 -6.84 16.65 -8.50
CA LEU A 175 -7.75 16.44 -7.38
C LEU A 175 -9.17 16.33 -7.92
N ALA A 176 -9.86 15.24 -7.60
CA ALA A 176 -11.28 15.05 -7.83
C ALA A 176 -12.04 15.04 -6.51
N ILE A 177 -13.27 15.52 -6.55
CA ILE A 177 -14.24 15.45 -5.45
C ILE A 177 -15.23 14.35 -5.83
N VAL A 178 -15.35 13.34 -4.99
CA VAL A 178 -16.37 12.29 -5.14
C VAL A 178 -17.65 12.78 -4.51
N VAL A 179 -18.75 12.66 -5.25
CA VAL A 179 -20.06 13.15 -4.83
C VAL A 179 -21.09 12.03 -4.80
N ASP A 180 -21.92 12.05 -3.76
CA ASP A 180 -23.06 11.15 -3.58
C ASP A 180 -24.28 11.55 -4.45
N GLU A 181 -25.37 10.78 -4.36
CA GLU A 181 -26.61 11.00 -5.12
C GLU A 181 -27.35 12.29 -4.68
N PHE A 182 -26.99 12.82 -3.53
CA PHE A 182 -27.55 14.05 -2.97
C PHE A 182 -26.67 15.27 -3.23
N SER A 183 -25.59 15.09 -4.03
CA SER A 183 -24.56 16.10 -4.31
C SER A 183 -23.75 16.50 -3.06
N GLY A 184 -23.73 15.68 -2.02
CA GLY A 184 -22.82 15.78 -0.89
C GLY A 184 -21.42 15.31 -1.28
N THR A 185 -20.40 15.82 -0.60
CA THR A 185 -19.03 15.33 -0.75
C THR A 185 -18.85 14.06 0.06
N ASP A 186 -18.52 12.98 -0.60
CA ASP A 186 -18.29 11.68 0.01
C ASP A 186 -16.79 11.41 0.23
N GLY A 187 -15.96 11.82 -0.71
CA GLY A 187 -14.52 11.64 -0.64
C GLY A 187 -13.77 12.58 -1.58
N ILE A 188 -12.47 12.40 -1.62
CA ILE A 188 -11.58 13.01 -2.63
C ILE A 188 -10.66 11.95 -3.22
N ILE A 189 -10.22 12.18 -4.45
CA ILE A 189 -9.25 11.33 -5.13
C ILE A 189 -8.13 12.22 -5.64
N THR A 190 -6.87 11.84 -5.41
CA THR A 190 -5.73 12.46 -6.09
C THR A 190 -5.24 11.56 -7.24
N ILE A 191 -4.53 12.12 -8.21
CA ILE A 191 -3.98 11.32 -9.30
C ILE A 191 -2.86 10.42 -8.77
N GLU A 192 -2.23 10.85 -7.72
CA GLU A 192 -1.19 10.14 -6.99
C GLU A 192 -1.74 8.81 -6.44
N ASP A 193 -2.90 8.82 -5.75
CA ASP A 193 -3.57 7.64 -5.19
C ASP A 193 -3.96 6.64 -6.31
N LEU A 194 -4.56 7.13 -7.41
CA LEU A 194 -4.93 6.27 -8.55
C LEU A 194 -3.72 5.60 -9.23
N VAL A 195 -2.57 6.26 -9.21
CA VAL A 195 -1.33 5.69 -9.77
C VAL A 195 -0.74 4.68 -8.79
N GLU A 196 -0.82 4.95 -7.50
CA GLU A 196 -0.36 4.04 -6.44
C GLU A 196 -1.11 2.70 -6.49
N GLU A 197 -2.43 2.71 -6.70
CA GLU A 197 -3.23 1.49 -6.88
C GLU A 197 -2.75 0.60 -8.05
N ILE A 198 -2.22 1.21 -9.11
CA ILE A 198 -1.71 0.46 -10.28
C ILE A 198 -0.28 0.00 -10.06
N VAL A 199 0.55 0.91 -9.56
CA VAL A 199 1.99 0.68 -9.42
C VAL A 199 2.28 -0.17 -8.19
N GLY A 200 1.45 -0.06 -7.14
CA GLY A 200 1.70 -0.62 -5.84
C GLY A 200 2.83 0.12 -5.12
N ASN A 201 3.19 -0.35 -3.96
CA ASN A 201 4.44 0.06 -3.31
C ASN A 201 5.59 -0.47 -4.18
N ILE A 202 6.24 0.41 -4.93
CA ILE A 202 7.50 0.06 -5.59
C ILE A 202 8.52 -0.03 -4.46
N GLU A 203 8.81 -1.25 -4.02
CA GLU A 203 10.03 -1.49 -3.29
C GLU A 203 11.18 -1.08 -4.21
N ASP A 204 11.97 -0.09 -3.80
CA ASP A 204 13.15 0.33 -4.55
C ASP A 204 14.11 -0.88 -4.59
N GLU A 205 14.66 -1.23 -5.76
CA GLU A 205 15.67 -2.30 -5.89
C GLU A 205 16.91 -2.02 -5.00
N HIS A 206 16.93 -0.89 -4.33
CA HIS A 206 17.92 -0.46 -3.33
C HIS A 206 17.33 -0.36 -1.92
N ASP A 207 16.05 -0.68 -1.72
CA ASP A 207 15.56 -0.94 -0.37
C ASP A 207 16.31 -2.17 0.14
N ASP A 208 16.96 -1.99 1.29
CA ASP A 208 17.70 -3.05 1.97
C ASP A 208 16.87 -4.35 1.96
N ALA A 209 17.56 -5.47 1.70
CA ALA A 209 17.00 -6.83 1.68
C ALA A 209 15.82 -6.96 2.65
N PRO A 210 14.75 -7.69 2.31
CA PRO A 210 13.52 -7.73 3.08
C PRO A 210 13.88 -7.77 4.55
N VAL A 211 13.45 -6.74 5.29
CA VAL A 211 13.79 -6.62 6.71
C VAL A 211 13.30 -7.92 7.33
N GLU A 212 14.23 -8.82 7.67
CA GLU A 212 13.84 -10.05 8.37
C GLU A 212 13.02 -9.64 9.57
N LEU A 213 11.70 -9.85 9.49
CA LEU A 213 10.78 -9.43 10.56
C LEU A 213 11.08 -10.18 11.86
N VAL A 214 11.79 -11.30 11.79
CA VAL A 214 12.22 -12.11 12.94
C VAL A 214 13.68 -12.48 12.78
N VAL A 215 14.55 -11.90 13.61
CA VAL A 215 16.01 -12.06 13.55
C VAL A 215 16.51 -12.82 14.78
N PRO A 216 17.26 -13.93 14.65
CA PRO A 216 17.86 -14.59 15.79
C PRO A 216 18.97 -13.71 16.40
N ILE A 217 18.88 -13.39 17.68
CA ILE A 217 19.87 -12.54 18.40
C ILE A 217 20.69 -13.34 19.43
N GLY A 218 20.36 -14.60 19.64
CA GLY A 218 21.09 -15.46 20.57
C GLY A 218 20.47 -16.87 20.65
N GLU A 219 21.06 -17.72 21.47
CA GLU A 219 20.55 -19.09 21.66
C GLU A 219 19.15 -19.05 22.31
N GLY A 220 18.11 -19.39 21.53
CA GLY A 220 16.71 -19.37 21.98
C GLY A 220 16.11 -17.96 22.13
N MET A 221 16.69 -16.95 21.47
CA MET A 221 16.17 -15.58 21.48
C MET A 221 16.11 -15.01 20.06
N TRP A 222 15.01 -14.31 19.76
CA TRP A 222 14.77 -13.61 18.49
C TRP A 222 14.26 -12.21 18.75
N ASP A 223 14.71 -11.25 17.98
CA ASP A 223 14.14 -9.91 17.90
C ASP A 223 13.14 -9.87 16.74
N ALA A 224 11.93 -9.39 16.96
CA ALA A 224 10.86 -9.49 15.99
C ALA A 224 10.09 -8.16 15.84
N ASP A 225 9.69 -7.85 14.61
CA ASP A 225 8.75 -6.79 14.32
C ASP A 225 7.34 -7.23 14.71
N ALA A 226 6.53 -6.32 15.25
CA ALA A 226 5.17 -6.63 15.68
C ALA A 226 4.24 -7.02 14.52
N ARG A 227 4.60 -6.68 13.27
CA ARG A 227 3.85 -7.02 12.05
C ARG A 227 4.13 -8.45 11.56
N ALA A 228 5.13 -9.14 12.12
CA ALA A 228 5.43 -10.52 11.74
C ALA A 228 4.19 -11.40 11.91
N GLU A 229 3.84 -12.16 10.89
CA GLU A 229 2.76 -13.13 10.93
C GLU A 229 3.11 -14.29 11.85
N LEU A 230 2.15 -14.78 12.62
CA LEU A 230 2.39 -15.80 13.63
C LEU A 230 2.85 -17.13 13.02
N ASP A 231 2.38 -17.46 11.83
CA ASP A 231 2.78 -18.67 11.12
C ASP A 231 4.25 -18.58 10.68
N ASP A 232 4.69 -17.43 10.16
CA ASP A 232 6.09 -17.18 9.81
C ASP A 232 7.00 -17.21 11.05
N VAL A 233 6.55 -16.58 12.14
CA VAL A 233 7.25 -16.64 13.43
C VAL A 233 7.42 -18.09 13.87
N ALA A 234 6.36 -18.90 13.82
CA ALA A 234 6.37 -20.31 14.22
C ALA A 234 7.37 -21.15 13.38
N GLU A 235 7.43 -20.88 12.05
CA GLU A 235 8.37 -21.55 11.15
C GLU A 235 9.83 -21.16 11.47
N ILE A 236 10.12 -19.86 11.62
CA ILE A 236 11.47 -19.36 11.90
C ILE A 236 12.00 -19.81 13.25
N VAL A 237 11.16 -19.78 14.30
CA VAL A 237 11.57 -20.24 15.65
C VAL A 237 11.55 -21.77 15.78
N GLY A 238 10.93 -22.48 14.82
CA GLY A 238 10.80 -23.95 14.80
C GLY A 238 9.89 -24.50 15.88
N ASP A 239 8.81 -23.78 16.24
CA ASP A 239 7.85 -24.21 17.25
C ASP A 239 6.45 -23.63 16.96
N SER A 240 5.57 -24.45 16.35
CA SER A 240 4.20 -24.05 15.98
C SER A 240 3.32 -23.61 17.16
N ARG A 241 3.68 -24.01 18.39
CA ARG A 241 2.89 -23.69 19.58
C ARG A 241 2.85 -22.20 19.91
N ILE A 242 3.75 -21.38 19.36
CA ILE A 242 3.72 -19.92 19.56
C ILE A 242 2.55 -19.27 18.81
N ALA A 243 2.09 -19.89 17.72
CA ALA A 243 0.95 -19.45 16.94
C ALA A 243 -0.41 -20.02 17.44
N GLU A 244 -0.39 -20.92 18.45
CA GLU A 244 -1.62 -21.51 19.00
C GLU A 244 -2.28 -20.54 19.99
N VAL A 245 -3.26 -19.75 19.52
CA VAL A 245 -4.07 -18.82 20.33
C VAL A 245 -5.56 -19.08 20.12
N GLU A 246 -6.36 -18.78 21.15
CA GLU A 246 -7.82 -18.98 21.10
C GLU A 246 -8.52 -17.85 20.31
N GLU A 247 -7.94 -16.67 20.26
CA GLU A 247 -8.43 -15.49 19.55
C GLU A 247 -7.92 -15.46 18.11
N ALA A 248 -8.72 -14.91 17.20
CA ALA A 248 -8.34 -14.74 15.80
C ALA A 248 -7.40 -13.53 15.66
N VAL A 249 -6.10 -13.77 15.79
CA VAL A 249 -5.03 -12.78 15.56
C VAL A 249 -3.97 -13.38 14.64
N ASP A 250 -3.51 -12.61 13.69
CA ASP A 250 -2.60 -13.07 12.64
C ASP A 250 -1.17 -12.59 12.86
N THR A 251 -0.95 -11.57 13.70
CA THR A 251 0.37 -10.94 13.89
C THR A 251 0.88 -11.04 15.33
N LEU A 252 2.19 -10.94 15.47
CA LEU A 252 2.86 -10.97 16.79
C LEU A 252 2.44 -9.80 17.69
N GLY A 253 2.18 -8.62 17.10
CA GLY A 253 1.63 -7.46 17.81
C GLY A 253 0.21 -7.70 18.32
N GLY A 254 -0.62 -8.35 17.50
CA GLY A 254 -1.97 -8.79 17.88
C GLY A 254 -1.92 -9.80 19.03
N LEU A 255 -1.01 -10.77 18.98
CA LEU A 255 -0.77 -11.72 20.08
C LEU A 255 -0.37 -11.00 21.38
N ALA A 256 0.54 -10.02 21.28
CA ALA A 256 0.97 -9.25 22.46
C ALA A 256 -0.20 -8.49 23.11
N PHE A 257 -1.10 -7.92 22.29
CA PHE A 257 -2.31 -7.25 22.75
C PHE A 257 -3.26 -8.22 23.48
N VAL A 258 -3.50 -9.39 22.89
CA VAL A 258 -4.36 -10.44 23.50
C VAL A 258 -3.80 -10.90 24.82
N LEU A 259 -2.50 -11.20 24.90
CA LEU A 259 -1.86 -11.67 26.14
C LEU A 259 -1.85 -10.61 27.26
N ALA A 260 -1.83 -9.33 26.90
CA ALA A 260 -1.80 -8.23 27.86
C ALA A 260 -3.19 -7.67 28.19
N GLU A 261 -4.24 -8.02 27.42
CA GLU A 261 -5.60 -7.45 27.47
C GLU A 261 -5.64 -5.91 27.27
N GLN A 262 -4.55 -5.32 26.81
CA GLN A 262 -4.36 -3.89 26.55
C GLN A 262 -3.08 -3.70 25.71
N VAL A 263 -2.80 -2.48 25.22
CA VAL A 263 -1.52 -2.17 24.55
C VAL A 263 -0.38 -2.25 25.59
N PRO A 264 0.51 -3.25 25.51
CA PRO A 264 1.57 -3.40 26.50
C PRO A 264 2.67 -2.37 26.26
N GLN A 265 3.22 -1.81 27.33
CA GLN A 265 4.29 -0.82 27.26
C GLN A 265 5.67 -1.47 27.12
N PRO A 266 6.67 -0.77 26.55
CA PRO A 266 8.06 -1.24 26.51
C PRO A 266 8.56 -1.69 27.89
N GLY A 267 9.21 -2.87 27.91
CA GLY A 267 9.65 -3.54 29.14
C GLY A 267 8.63 -4.52 29.72
N ALA A 268 7.43 -4.63 29.17
CA ALA A 268 6.46 -5.63 29.58
C ALA A 268 6.91 -7.04 29.16
N MET A 269 6.71 -8.01 30.08
CA MET A 269 6.99 -9.44 29.84
C MET A 269 5.67 -10.19 29.78
N LEU A 270 5.35 -10.75 28.63
CA LEU A 270 4.11 -11.48 28.37
C LEU A 270 4.40 -12.98 28.35
N HIS A 271 3.52 -13.77 28.97
CA HIS A 271 3.67 -15.22 29.06
C HIS A 271 2.64 -15.92 28.19
N HIS A 272 3.11 -16.55 27.13
CA HIS A 272 2.27 -17.36 26.24
C HIS A 272 1.94 -18.73 26.93
N PRO A 273 0.73 -19.28 26.73
CA PRO A 273 0.35 -20.57 27.32
C PRO A 273 1.29 -21.75 26.97
N SER A 274 1.92 -21.71 25.81
CA SER A 274 2.92 -22.69 25.36
C SER A 274 4.26 -22.62 26.13
N GLY A 275 4.44 -21.58 26.98
CA GLY A 275 5.65 -21.34 27.75
C GLY A 275 6.64 -20.35 27.13
N TRP A 276 6.37 -19.84 25.95
CA TRP A 276 7.14 -18.73 25.36
C TRP A 276 6.99 -17.48 26.22
N CYS A 277 8.07 -16.69 26.32
CA CYS A 277 8.05 -15.40 26.98
C CYS A 277 8.32 -14.33 25.93
N ILE A 278 7.47 -13.31 25.84
CA ILE A 278 7.51 -12.24 24.84
C ILE A 278 7.75 -10.94 25.57
N GLU A 279 8.89 -10.31 25.33
CA GLU A 279 9.27 -9.02 25.89
C GLU A 279 8.93 -7.92 24.88
N VAL A 280 8.21 -6.88 25.29
CA VAL A 280 8.00 -5.69 24.47
C VAL A 280 9.23 -4.80 24.55
N THR A 281 9.95 -4.62 23.45
CA THR A 281 11.18 -3.82 23.41
C THR A 281 10.94 -2.39 22.96
N GLU A 282 10.00 -2.19 22.02
CA GLU A 282 9.65 -0.87 21.50
C GLU A 282 8.14 -0.75 21.24
N GLY A 283 7.60 0.46 21.39
CA GLY A 283 6.20 0.78 21.15
C GLY A 283 5.83 2.13 21.74
N ASP A 284 4.59 2.54 21.52
CA ASP A 284 4.00 3.76 22.05
C ASP A 284 2.70 3.46 22.83
N GLU A 285 1.91 4.49 23.16
CA GLU A 285 0.65 4.33 23.89
C GLU A 285 -0.44 3.58 23.11
N THR A 286 -0.28 3.46 21.79
CA THR A 286 -1.27 2.91 20.87
C THR A 286 -0.83 1.65 20.16
N HIS A 287 0.49 1.45 19.96
CA HIS A 287 1.04 0.33 19.18
C HIS A 287 2.33 -0.22 19.77
N VAL A 288 2.49 -1.55 19.69
CA VAL A 288 3.76 -2.23 19.85
C VAL A 288 4.46 -2.28 18.48
N THR A 289 5.75 -1.98 18.43
CA THR A 289 6.53 -1.99 17.18
C THR A 289 7.59 -3.10 17.15
N ARG A 290 8.21 -3.41 18.29
CA ARG A 290 9.22 -4.48 18.39
C ARG A 290 9.06 -5.32 19.63
N LEU A 291 9.35 -6.61 19.46
CA LEU A 291 9.20 -7.64 20.48
C LEU A 291 10.45 -8.51 20.49
N ARG A 292 10.72 -9.12 21.64
CA ARG A 292 11.76 -10.12 21.77
C ARG A 292 11.16 -11.43 22.28
N LEU A 293 11.43 -12.50 21.56
CA LEU A 293 10.93 -13.82 21.85
C LEU A 293 11.98 -14.61 22.62
N HIS A 294 11.59 -15.23 23.72
CA HIS A 294 12.42 -16.08 24.54
C HIS A 294 11.84 -17.50 24.53
N ARG A 295 12.64 -18.46 24.08
CA ARG A 295 12.24 -19.88 24.06
C ARG A 295 11.97 -20.43 25.46
N PRO A 296 10.95 -21.28 25.65
CA PRO A 296 10.74 -21.98 26.91
C PRO A 296 11.98 -22.79 27.33
N ALA A 297 12.35 -22.70 28.57
CA ALA A 297 13.38 -23.59 29.13
C ALA A 297 12.95 -25.05 28.93
N PRO A 298 13.87 -25.95 28.55
CA PRO A 298 13.55 -27.38 28.45
C PRO A 298 13.02 -27.86 29.80
N LYS A 299 11.81 -28.46 29.80
CA LYS A 299 11.29 -29.10 31.01
C LYS A 299 12.26 -30.22 31.41
N GLU A 300 12.95 -30.08 32.55
CA GLU A 300 13.69 -31.18 33.15
C GLU A 300 12.70 -32.32 33.36
N THR A 301 12.89 -33.39 32.61
CA THR A 301 12.17 -34.65 32.88
C THR A 301 12.65 -35.13 34.23
N PRO A 302 11.80 -35.30 35.27
CA PRO A 302 12.24 -35.88 36.52
C PRO A 302 12.76 -37.28 36.23
N GLN A 303 14.07 -37.49 36.48
CA GLN A 303 14.66 -38.83 36.49
C GLN A 303 13.95 -39.61 37.59
N GLY A 304 13.12 -40.57 37.16
CA GLY A 304 12.45 -41.47 38.07
C GLY A 304 13.47 -42.29 38.86
N GLU A 305 13.29 -42.30 40.17
CA GLU A 305 13.89 -43.30 41.06
C GLU A 305 13.35 -44.71 40.77
#